data_7a01a004c924eb67cd3bb1b897a7225c
#
_entry.id   7a01a004c924eb67cd3bb1b897a7225c
#
_cell.length_a   1.000
_cell.length_b   1.000
_cell.length_c   1.000
_cell.angle_alpha   90.00
_cell.angle_beta   90.00
_cell.angle_gamma   90.00
#
_symmetry.space_group_name_H-M   'P 1'
#
loop_
_entity.id
_entity.type
_entity.pdbx_description
1 polymer ?
#
loop_
_entity_poly.entity_id
_entity_poly.type
_entity_poly.pdbx_seq_one_letter_code
_entity_poly.pdbx_strand_id
1 'polypeptide(L)'
;ARGTPKVMKGDSISALTFWHGALLNDWANRLMSYWTEGKGNMVTSAMEDTGTYLSLLWLDRIKRVKKDRLMVLRSGSNFTMQPPSRTAAENLVREANDRNYAGLEIALESGYRVGSKVVEEITENWDVYKRGIPGSKTGSN
;
A
#
# COMPACT_ATOMS: atom_id res chain seq x y z
N ALA A 1 9.09 15.99 -7.15
CA ALA A 1 9.03 15.25 -5.88
C ALA A 1 10.40 15.25 -5.20
N ARG A 2 10.79 16.38 -4.58
CA ARG A 2 12.09 16.53 -3.87
C ARG A 2 11.90 16.90 -2.40
N GLY A 3 10.77 16.54 -1.82
CA GLY A 3 10.53 16.75 -0.41
C GLY A 3 11.04 15.60 0.45
N THR A 4 11.18 15.85 1.76
CA THR A 4 11.49 14.79 2.73
C THR A 4 10.42 13.70 2.68
N PRO A 5 10.80 12.40 2.63
CA PRO A 5 9.87 11.31 2.69
C PRO A 5 8.95 11.41 3.92
N LYS A 6 7.67 11.11 3.74
CA LYS A 6 6.67 11.16 4.82
C LYS A 6 5.93 9.83 4.89
N VAL A 7 5.67 9.38 6.11
CA VAL A 7 4.76 8.26 6.35
C VAL A 7 3.34 8.82 6.43
N MET A 8 2.45 8.28 5.62
CA MET A 8 1.06 8.70 5.55
C MET A 8 0.15 7.50 5.79
N LYS A 9 -1.01 7.73 6.37
CA LYS A 9 -2.09 6.74 6.42
C LYS A 9 -2.92 6.88 5.15
N GLY A 10 -3.35 5.73 4.62
CA GLY A 10 -4.24 5.68 3.47
C GLY A 10 -4.54 4.26 3.07
N ASP A 11 -5.39 4.12 2.08
CA ASP A 11 -5.84 2.83 1.60
C ASP A 11 -5.16 2.48 0.27
N SER A 12 -4.98 1.20 0.03
CA SER A 12 -4.44 0.68 -1.21
C SER A 12 -5.53 -0.07 -1.98
N ILE A 13 -5.67 0.25 -3.26
CA ILE A 13 -6.43 -0.61 -4.16
C ILE A 13 -5.51 -1.69 -4.70
N SER A 14 -5.92 -2.95 -4.61
CA SER A 14 -5.12 -4.08 -5.06
C SER A 14 -5.86 -4.83 -6.18
N ALA A 15 -5.28 -4.81 -7.36
CA ALA A 15 -5.80 -5.49 -8.55
C ALA A 15 -4.68 -5.70 -9.57
N LEU A 16 -4.91 -6.57 -10.55
CA LEU A 16 -3.98 -6.78 -11.67
C LEU A 16 -3.87 -5.55 -12.60
N THR A 17 -4.80 -4.63 -12.52
CA THR A 17 -4.85 -3.43 -13.36
C THR A 17 -3.77 -2.44 -12.91
N PHE A 18 -2.99 -1.95 -13.87
CA PHE A 18 -2.12 -0.82 -13.66
C PHE A 18 -2.91 0.49 -13.81
N TRP A 19 -3.19 1.12 -12.70
CA TRP A 19 -3.99 2.34 -12.63
C TRP A 19 -3.17 3.55 -13.08
N HIS A 20 -3.27 3.92 -14.35
CA HIS A 20 -2.50 5.02 -14.91
C HIS A 20 -3.36 5.97 -15.73
N GLY A 21 -3.12 7.27 -15.57
CA GLY A 21 -3.84 8.35 -16.21
C GLY A 21 -5.09 8.80 -15.46
N ALA A 22 -5.58 10.00 -15.79
CA ALA A 22 -6.67 10.66 -15.08
C ALA A 22 -7.94 9.80 -15.01
N LEU A 23 -8.32 9.19 -16.13
CA LEU A 23 -9.56 8.42 -16.23
C LEU A 23 -9.57 7.22 -15.27
N LEU A 24 -8.48 6.45 -15.24
CA LEU A 24 -8.38 5.30 -14.34
C LEU A 24 -8.21 5.71 -12.88
N ASN A 25 -7.49 6.79 -12.60
CA ASN A 25 -7.38 7.32 -11.24
C ASN A 25 -8.73 7.78 -10.71
N ASP A 26 -9.50 8.51 -11.49
CA ASP A 26 -10.86 8.94 -11.13
C ASP A 26 -11.76 7.74 -10.84
N TRP A 27 -11.71 6.74 -11.71
CA TRP A 27 -12.48 5.53 -11.53
C TRP A 27 -12.10 4.79 -10.25
N ALA A 28 -10.80 4.62 -9.99
CA ALA A 28 -10.29 3.93 -8.81
C ALA A 28 -10.68 4.67 -7.51
N ASN A 29 -10.61 6.01 -7.50
CA ASN A 29 -11.05 6.81 -6.36
C ASN A 29 -12.56 6.67 -6.11
N ARG A 30 -13.36 6.68 -7.17
CA ARG A 30 -14.82 6.46 -7.03
C ARG A 30 -15.14 5.05 -6.55
N LEU A 31 -14.43 4.04 -7.05
CA LEU A 31 -14.59 2.66 -6.61
C LEU A 31 -14.24 2.49 -5.13
N MET A 32 -13.13 3.08 -4.69
CA MET A 32 -12.73 3.09 -3.28
C MET A 32 -13.81 3.77 -2.43
N SER A 33 -14.27 4.94 -2.83
CA SER A 33 -15.34 5.66 -2.13
C SER A 33 -16.63 4.86 -2.05
N TYR A 34 -17.04 4.23 -3.14
CA TYR A 34 -18.24 3.40 -3.19
C TYR A 34 -18.16 2.21 -2.22
N TRP A 35 -17.09 1.44 -2.26
CA TRP A 35 -16.96 0.23 -1.45
C TRP A 35 -16.71 0.51 0.03
N THR A 36 -16.16 1.66 0.35
CA THR A 36 -15.88 2.05 1.73
C THR A 36 -16.91 3.03 2.30
N GLU A 37 -18.01 3.27 1.59
CA GLU A 37 -19.04 4.26 1.99
C GLU A 37 -18.44 5.65 2.25
N GLY A 38 -17.49 6.06 1.42
CA GLY A 38 -16.80 7.34 1.53
C GLY A 38 -15.73 7.43 2.63
N LYS A 39 -15.46 6.34 3.35
CA LYS A 39 -14.47 6.31 4.44
C LYS A 39 -13.04 6.08 3.97
N GLY A 40 -12.88 5.46 2.80
CA GLY A 40 -11.57 5.13 2.22
C GLY A 40 -10.88 6.34 1.60
N ASN A 41 -9.57 6.38 1.74
CA ASN A 41 -8.69 7.36 1.12
C ASN A 41 -7.64 6.65 0.27
N MET A 42 -7.88 6.53 -1.01
CA MET A 42 -6.96 5.87 -1.92
C MET A 42 -5.66 6.67 -2.06
N VAL A 43 -4.55 6.09 -1.69
CA VAL A 43 -3.21 6.71 -1.80
C VAL A 43 -2.23 5.91 -2.63
N THR A 44 -2.44 4.59 -2.74
CA THR A 44 -1.58 3.70 -3.51
C THR A 44 -2.38 2.65 -4.26
N SER A 45 -1.76 2.05 -5.26
CA SER A 45 -2.24 0.81 -5.87
C SER A 45 -1.14 -0.23 -5.88
N ALA A 46 -1.53 -1.49 -5.74
CA ALA A 46 -0.63 -2.64 -5.73
C ALA A 46 -1.32 -3.85 -6.36
N MET A 47 -0.58 -4.90 -6.63
CA MET A 47 -1.16 -6.13 -7.23
C MET A 47 -1.36 -7.24 -6.20
N GLU A 48 -0.49 -7.34 -5.21
CA GLU A 48 -0.32 -8.53 -4.38
C GLU A 48 -1.15 -8.53 -3.08
N ASP A 49 -1.57 -7.37 -2.60
CA ASP A 49 -2.15 -7.23 -1.26
C ASP A 49 -3.43 -8.04 -1.06
N THR A 50 -4.28 -8.08 -2.08
CA THR A 50 -5.52 -8.88 -2.02
C THR A 50 -5.23 -10.36 -1.86
N GLY A 51 -4.29 -10.92 -2.62
CA GLY A 51 -3.90 -12.32 -2.52
C GLY A 51 -3.30 -12.66 -1.17
N THR A 52 -2.42 -11.79 -0.66
CA THR A 52 -1.82 -11.93 0.67
C THR A 52 -2.90 -11.92 1.75
N TYR A 53 -3.81 -10.96 1.72
CA TYR A 53 -4.87 -10.85 2.72
C TYR A 53 -5.85 -12.02 2.67
N LEU A 54 -6.24 -12.46 1.47
CA LEU A 54 -7.11 -13.64 1.31
C LEU A 54 -6.44 -14.90 1.87
N SER A 55 -5.16 -15.09 1.63
CA SER A 55 -4.41 -16.22 2.20
C SER A 55 -4.42 -16.17 3.74
N LEU A 56 -4.22 -14.99 4.33
CA LEU A 56 -4.31 -14.82 5.78
C LEU A 56 -5.72 -15.06 6.31
N LEU A 57 -6.77 -14.66 5.60
CA LEU A 57 -8.17 -14.96 5.96
C LEU A 57 -8.44 -16.47 6.02
N TRP A 58 -7.97 -17.23 5.03
CA TRP A 58 -8.12 -18.68 5.01
C TRP A 58 -7.35 -19.34 6.16
N LEU A 59 -6.12 -18.92 6.41
CA LEU A 59 -5.31 -19.43 7.51
C LEU A 59 -5.89 -19.08 8.90
N ASP A 60 -6.53 -17.92 9.03
CA ASP A 60 -7.20 -17.50 10.26
C ASP A 60 -8.41 -18.38 10.57
N ARG A 61 -9.20 -18.79 9.54
CA ARG A 61 -10.33 -19.72 9.69
C ARG A 61 -9.93 -21.05 10.31
N ILE A 62 -8.76 -21.56 9.95
CA ILE A 62 -8.19 -22.80 10.50
C ILE A 62 -7.25 -22.56 11.68
N LYS A 63 -7.27 -21.36 12.28
CA LYS A 63 -6.52 -20.97 13.48
C LYS A 63 -5.00 -21.08 13.37
N ARG A 64 -4.45 -20.94 12.17
CA ARG A 64 -3.00 -20.96 11.93
C ARG A 64 -2.34 -19.57 12.06
N VAL A 65 -3.11 -18.50 11.84
CA VAL A 65 -2.65 -17.11 11.98
C VAL A 65 -3.73 -16.26 12.64
N LYS A 66 -3.39 -15.03 12.95
CA LYS A 66 -4.33 -13.97 13.38
C LYS A 66 -4.34 -12.90 12.30
N LYS A 67 -5.36 -12.87 11.45
CA LYS A 67 -5.47 -11.93 10.32
C LYS A 67 -5.39 -10.45 10.74
N ASP A 68 -5.82 -10.15 11.95
CA ASP A 68 -5.81 -8.78 12.49
C ASP A 68 -4.41 -8.27 12.87
N ARG A 69 -3.37 -9.11 12.70
CA ARG A 69 -1.96 -8.74 12.91
C ARG A 69 -1.23 -8.41 11.62
N LEU A 70 -1.95 -8.09 10.58
CA LEU A 70 -1.38 -7.64 9.31
C LEU A 70 -1.14 -6.12 9.36
N MET A 71 0.04 -5.72 8.93
CA MET A 71 0.38 -4.34 8.59
C MET A 71 0.83 -4.29 7.15
N VAL A 72 0.31 -3.35 6.38
CA VAL A 72 0.75 -3.10 5.02
C VAL A 72 1.54 -1.80 4.99
N LEU A 73 2.80 -1.88 4.57
CA LEU A 73 3.66 -0.74 4.32
C LEU A 73 3.97 -0.68 2.83
N ARG A 74 3.66 0.46 2.20
CA ARG A 74 3.91 0.67 0.77
C ARG A 74 4.75 1.90 0.53
N SER A 75 5.71 1.78 -0.38
CA SER A 75 6.43 2.91 -0.95
C SER A 75 6.11 3.00 -2.45
N GLY A 76 5.92 4.22 -2.96
CA GLY A 76 5.59 4.45 -4.35
C GLY A 76 6.83 4.43 -5.24
N SER A 77 6.92 3.47 -6.17
CA SER A 77 8.01 3.37 -7.15
C SER A 77 7.75 4.16 -8.43
N ASN A 78 6.49 4.51 -8.69
CA ASN A 78 6.06 5.28 -9.85
C ASN A 78 4.79 6.08 -9.53
N PHE A 79 4.41 6.94 -10.46
CA PHE A 79 3.21 7.76 -10.33
C PHE A 79 2.07 7.16 -11.15
N THR A 80 0.85 7.24 -10.64
CA THR A 80 -0.35 6.85 -11.38
C THR A 80 -0.79 7.90 -12.41
N MET A 81 -0.17 9.06 -12.40
CA MET A 81 -0.43 10.15 -13.34
C MET A 81 0.81 10.47 -14.17
N GLN A 82 0.59 10.77 -15.44
CA GLN A 82 1.64 11.27 -16.33
C GLN A 82 2.09 12.69 -15.92
N PRO A 83 3.34 13.07 -16.23
CA PRO A 83 3.77 14.44 -16.06
C PRO A 83 3.01 15.38 -17.02
N PRO A 84 2.93 16.69 -16.72
CA PRO A 84 2.10 17.64 -17.48
C PRO A 84 2.39 17.74 -18.98
N SER A 85 3.59 17.37 -19.42
CA SER A 85 4.01 17.48 -20.82
C SER A 85 3.80 16.21 -21.65
N ARG A 86 3.08 15.19 -21.12
CA ARG A 86 2.89 13.89 -21.79
C ARG A 86 1.45 13.41 -21.68
N THR A 87 1.08 12.58 -22.65
CA THR A 87 -0.14 11.79 -22.55
C THR A 87 0.07 10.60 -21.61
N ALA A 88 -1.01 10.05 -21.08
CA ALA A 88 -0.95 8.85 -20.23
C ALA A 88 -0.35 7.65 -21.00
N ALA A 89 -0.72 7.50 -22.27
CA ALA A 89 -0.21 6.41 -23.12
C ALA A 89 1.30 6.51 -23.37
N GLU A 90 1.80 7.68 -23.69
CA GLU A 90 3.25 7.91 -23.88
C GLU A 90 4.05 7.62 -22.61
N ASN A 91 3.54 8.05 -21.46
CA ASN A 91 4.20 7.81 -20.19
C ASN A 91 4.17 6.33 -19.81
N LEU A 92 3.06 5.65 -20.03
CA LEU A 92 2.92 4.21 -19.78
C LEU A 92 3.90 3.38 -20.62
N VAL A 93 3.99 3.68 -21.93
CA VAL A 93 4.93 3.00 -22.84
C VAL A 93 6.38 3.21 -22.37
N ARG A 94 6.73 4.41 -21.96
CA ARG A 94 8.06 4.70 -21.43
C ARG A 94 8.37 3.92 -20.17
N GLU A 95 7.50 3.95 -19.17
CA GLU A 95 7.70 3.23 -17.93
C GLU A 95 7.80 1.70 -18.15
N ALA A 96 7.01 1.16 -19.07
CA ALA A 96 7.05 -0.25 -19.41
C ALA A 96 8.35 -0.68 -20.11
N ASN A 97 8.96 0.19 -20.90
CA ASN A 97 10.15 -0.13 -21.70
C ASN A 97 11.47 0.18 -21.02
N ASP A 98 11.54 1.27 -20.27
CA ASP A 98 12.81 1.75 -19.69
C ASP A 98 13.26 0.91 -18.47
N ARG A 99 12.44 0.00 -17.97
CA ARG A 99 12.66 -0.79 -16.73
C ARG A 99 13.12 0.06 -15.53
N ASN A 100 13.05 1.36 -15.67
CA ASN A 100 13.56 2.34 -14.71
C ASN A 100 12.41 3.21 -14.23
N TYR A 101 11.65 2.65 -13.29
CA TYR A 101 10.59 3.42 -12.62
C TYR A 101 11.21 4.63 -11.94
N ALA A 102 10.71 5.81 -12.22
CA ALA A 102 11.29 7.10 -11.82
C ALA A 102 11.52 7.25 -10.31
N GLY A 103 10.86 6.44 -9.50
CA GLY A 103 10.96 6.46 -8.04
C GLY A 103 11.47 5.16 -7.41
N LEU A 104 11.93 4.18 -8.19
CA LEU A 104 12.23 2.84 -7.64
C LEU A 104 13.31 2.87 -6.56
N GLU A 105 14.43 3.51 -6.82
CA GLU A 105 15.54 3.59 -5.86
C GLU A 105 15.12 4.31 -4.57
N ILE A 106 14.43 5.44 -4.71
CA ILE A 106 13.90 6.21 -3.57
C ILE A 106 12.85 5.39 -2.81
N ALA A 107 12.02 4.62 -3.52
CA ALA A 107 11.01 3.78 -2.93
C ALA A 107 11.61 2.63 -2.10
N LEU A 108 12.64 1.97 -2.63
CA LEU A 108 13.37 0.91 -1.93
C LEU A 108 14.04 1.44 -0.66
N GLU A 109 14.76 2.55 -0.77
CA GLU A 109 15.42 3.19 0.37
C GLU A 109 14.42 3.65 1.44
N SER A 110 13.32 4.28 1.02
CA SER A 110 12.26 4.73 1.94
C SER A 110 11.57 3.54 2.61
N GLY A 111 11.27 2.49 1.86
CA GLY A 111 10.70 1.25 2.37
C GLY A 111 11.61 0.57 3.38
N TYR A 112 12.91 0.50 3.10
CA TYR A 112 13.90 -0.04 4.02
C TYR A 112 13.98 0.77 5.31
N ARG A 113 14.13 2.09 5.23
CA ARG A 113 14.27 2.97 6.41
C ARG A 113 13.06 2.88 7.34
N VAL A 114 11.86 2.95 6.79
CA VAL A 114 10.63 2.89 7.59
C VAL A 114 10.39 1.46 8.08
N GLY A 115 10.52 0.47 7.20
CA GLY A 115 10.31 -0.94 7.54
C GLY A 115 11.27 -1.42 8.63
N SER A 116 12.54 -1.05 8.57
CA SER A 116 13.53 -1.38 9.61
C SER A 116 13.12 -0.84 10.97
N LYS A 117 12.64 0.40 11.04
CA LYS A 117 12.19 0.99 12.30
C LYS A 117 10.95 0.30 12.87
N VAL A 118 10.03 -0.13 12.01
CA VAL A 118 8.87 -0.90 12.44
C VAL A 118 9.27 -2.27 12.99
N VAL A 119 10.19 -2.96 12.31
CA VAL A 119 10.70 -4.27 12.76
C VAL A 119 11.46 -4.12 14.07
N GLU A 120 12.34 -3.13 14.18
CA GLU A 120 13.10 -2.81 15.39
C GLU A 120 12.16 -2.59 16.58
N GLU A 121 11.17 -1.71 16.43
CA GLU A 121 10.15 -1.42 17.45
C GLU A 121 9.39 -2.68 17.90
N ILE A 122 8.94 -3.50 16.95
CA ILE A 122 8.20 -4.73 17.27
C ILE A 122 9.09 -5.74 18.00
N THR A 123 10.34 -5.89 17.58
CA THR A 123 11.26 -6.88 18.18
C THR A 123 11.73 -6.46 19.55
N GLU A 124 12.08 -5.20 19.74
CA GLU A 124 12.51 -4.68 21.03
C GLU A 124 11.37 -4.68 22.07
N ASN A 125 10.14 -4.48 21.62
CA ASN A 125 8.95 -4.45 22.48
C ASN A 125 8.05 -5.67 22.26
N TRP A 126 8.63 -6.84 21.94
CA TRP A 126 7.88 -8.05 21.60
C TRP A 126 6.88 -8.46 22.69
N ASP A 127 7.21 -8.27 23.97
CA ASP A 127 6.33 -8.60 25.08
C ASP A 127 5.02 -7.80 25.09
N VAL A 128 5.01 -6.64 24.48
CA VAL A 128 3.80 -5.83 24.28
C VAL A 128 3.06 -6.32 23.03
N TYR A 129 3.76 -6.39 21.91
CA TYR A 129 3.17 -6.71 20.59
C TYR A 129 2.65 -8.13 20.50
N LYS A 130 3.24 -9.10 21.20
CA LYS A 130 2.74 -10.49 21.22
C LYS A 130 1.33 -10.62 21.81
N ARG A 131 0.91 -9.69 22.67
CA ARG A 131 -0.42 -9.69 23.28
C ARG A 131 -1.51 -9.09 22.40
N GLY A 132 -1.15 -8.15 21.54
CA GLY A 132 -2.08 -7.46 20.63
C GLY A 132 -1.43 -6.26 19.96
N ILE A 133 -2.20 -5.58 19.15
CA ILE A 133 -1.75 -4.31 18.54
C ILE A 133 -2.02 -3.20 19.55
N PRO A 134 -0.99 -2.45 20.00
CA PRO A 134 -1.19 -1.32 20.91
C PRO A 134 -2.18 -0.30 20.35
N GLY A 135 -3.16 0.12 21.16
CA GLY A 135 -4.17 1.08 20.75
C GLY A 135 -5.31 0.51 19.89
N SER A 136 -5.26 -0.76 19.50
CA SER A 136 -6.44 -1.40 18.92
C SER A 136 -7.49 -1.59 20.03
N LYS A 137 -8.71 -1.10 19.80
CA LYS A 137 -9.84 -1.51 20.64
C LYS A 137 -10.02 -3.01 20.40
N THR A 138 -9.63 -3.85 21.35
CA THR A 138 -10.08 -5.24 21.38
C THR A 138 -11.59 -5.20 21.41
N GLY A 139 -12.20 -5.56 20.29
CA GLY A 139 -13.65 -5.67 20.21
C GLY A 139 -14.08 -6.67 21.28
N SER A 140 -14.69 -6.18 22.35
CA SER A 140 -15.54 -7.00 23.18
C SER A 140 -16.75 -7.37 22.34
N ASN A 141 -16.81 -8.58 21.85
CA ASN A 141 -18.07 -9.23 21.52
C ASN A 141 -18.72 -9.70 22.80
#